data_60b401e59963bc999b081384c96c13be
#
_entry.id   60b401e59963bc999b081384c96c13be
#
_cell.length_a   1.000
_cell.length_b   1.000
_cell.length_c   1.000
_cell.angle_alpha   90.00
_cell.angle_beta   90.00
_cell.angle_gamma   90.00
#
_symmetry.space_group_name_H-M   'P 1'
#
loop_
_entity.id
_entity.type
_entity.pdbx_description
1 polymer ?
#
loop_
_entity_poly.entity_id
_entity_poly.type
_entity_poly.pdbx_seq_one_letter_code
_entity_poly.pdbx_strand_id
1 'polypeptide(L)'
;IKGAVLVDQLAEAIQHIQGQFTEVEVKTPYIADAENERHILPADPDVKNFSYTVVDGEVYYRENSVMTQVELSDTAKGRVTGMVELRQIVNELIDQQLNDYPDADIKATQEKLNTAYDAFSAKYGLLNDRKNGRLFEQDSSYYLLCSLENLDEQGRLKSKAAMFTKRTIRPECTVTNVDTPTEALAVSIGERGRVDLPYMAELLGTPGDYERITSELSGVIFKDP
;
A
#
# COMPACT_ATOMS: atom_id res chain seq x y z
N ILE A 1 -16.25 36.67 -18.68
CA ILE A 1 -15.86 35.63 -19.61
C ILE A 1 -16.65 34.38 -19.21
N LYS A 2 -17.90 34.25 -19.74
CA LYS A 2 -18.74 33.06 -19.52
C LYS A 2 -18.66 32.20 -20.79
N GLY A 3 -18.12 31.00 -20.67
CA GLY A 3 -18.27 29.96 -21.71
C GLY A 3 -17.01 29.44 -22.38
N ALA A 4 -15.81 29.88 -21.99
CA ALA A 4 -14.60 29.26 -22.51
C ALA A 4 -14.32 27.96 -21.75
N VAL A 5 -14.22 26.84 -22.46
CA VAL A 5 -13.86 25.55 -21.91
C VAL A 5 -12.38 25.62 -21.49
N LEU A 6 -12.03 25.07 -20.35
CA LEU A 6 -10.66 25.06 -19.79
C LEU A 6 -9.62 24.56 -20.82
N VAL A 7 -10.01 23.64 -21.70
CA VAL A 7 -9.18 23.12 -22.78
C VAL A 7 -8.82 24.19 -23.80
N ASP A 8 -9.77 25.07 -24.17
CA ASP A 8 -9.52 26.16 -25.13
C ASP A 8 -8.60 27.23 -24.52
N GLN A 9 -8.79 27.54 -23.24
CA GLN A 9 -7.93 28.47 -22.50
C GLN A 9 -6.50 27.95 -22.34
N LEU A 10 -6.34 26.64 -22.11
CA LEU A 10 -5.02 25.99 -22.07
C LEU A 10 -4.36 25.96 -23.45
N ALA A 11 -5.10 25.66 -24.51
CA ALA A 11 -4.59 25.68 -25.88
C ALA A 11 -4.12 27.08 -26.29
N GLU A 12 -4.89 28.12 -25.95
CA GLU A 12 -4.53 29.50 -26.19
C GLU A 12 -3.31 29.95 -25.37
N ALA A 13 -3.24 29.55 -24.10
CA ALA A 13 -2.09 29.83 -23.24
C ALA A 13 -0.80 29.16 -23.75
N ILE A 14 -0.91 27.94 -24.27
CA ILE A 14 0.23 27.21 -24.86
C ILE A 14 0.73 27.88 -26.15
N GLN A 15 -0.17 28.42 -26.99
CA GLN A 15 0.20 29.13 -28.20
C GLN A 15 0.94 30.47 -27.93
N HIS A 16 0.71 31.07 -26.75
CA HIS A 16 1.37 32.31 -26.33
C HIS A 16 2.67 32.06 -25.56
N ILE A 17 3.07 30.83 -25.29
CA ILE A 17 4.38 30.53 -24.74
C ILE A 17 5.42 30.71 -25.86
N GLN A 18 5.90 31.94 -26.04
CA GLN A 18 7.08 32.23 -26.84
C GLN A 18 8.33 31.84 -26.06
N GLY A 19 8.48 30.55 -25.79
CA GLY A 19 9.73 29.97 -25.35
C GLY A 19 10.46 29.41 -26.56
N GLN A 20 11.70 29.79 -26.82
CA GLN A 20 12.56 28.93 -27.58
C GLN A 20 12.64 27.61 -26.79
N PHE A 21 11.88 26.60 -27.25
CA PHE A 21 12.20 25.25 -26.90
C PHE A 21 13.57 24.98 -27.54
N THR A 22 14.61 25.23 -26.79
CA THR A 22 15.87 24.54 -27.04
C THR A 22 15.48 23.09 -26.81
N GLU A 23 15.45 22.26 -27.86
CA GLU A 23 15.65 20.84 -27.68
C GLU A 23 16.96 20.75 -26.91
N VAL A 24 16.86 20.70 -25.59
CA VAL A 24 17.90 20.13 -24.78
C VAL A 24 17.85 18.68 -25.21
N GLU A 25 18.63 18.29 -26.22
CA GLU A 25 19.20 16.97 -26.20
C GLU A 25 19.71 16.86 -24.76
N VAL A 26 18.93 16.25 -23.90
CA VAL A 26 19.47 15.65 -22.70
C VAL A 26 20.40 14.59 -23.25
N LYS A 27 21.59 15.00 -23.63
CA LYS A 27 22.76 14.16 -23.55
C LYS A 27 22.84 13.86 -22.06
N THR A 28 21.97 12.95 -21.61
CA THR A 28 22.43 12.06 -20.55
C THR A 28 23.83 11.74 -21.01
N PRO A 29 24.87 12.01 -20.20
CA PRO A 29 26.16 11.44 -20.46
C PRO A 29 25.98 9.94 -20.27
N TYR A 30 25.38 9.31 -21.27
CA TYR A 30 25.50 7.89 -21.51
C TYR A 30 26.94 7.77 -22.02
N ILE A 31 27.87 7.84 -21.08
CA ILE A 31 29.18 7.26 -21.29
C ILE A 31 28.84 5.78 -21.44
N ALA A 32 28.73 5.36 -22.69
CA ALA A 32 28.87 3.98 -23.05
C ALA A 32 30.35 3.62 -22.74
N ASP A 33 30.60 3.41 -21.44
CA ASP A 33 31.72 2.56 -21.06
C ASP A 33 31.29 1.16 -21.53
N ALA A 34 31.88 0.76 -22.66
CA ALA A 34 31.61 -0.50 -23.36
C ALA A 34 31.97 -1.76 -22.53
N GLU A 35 32.08 -1.65 -21.22
CA GLU A 35 32.37 -2.74 -20.29
C GLU A 35 31.33 -2.97 -19.19
N ASN A 36 30.25 -2.15 -19.15
CA ASN A 36 29.16 -2.33 -18.18
C ASN A 36 27.83 -2.01 -18.86
N GLU A 37 27.36 -2.87 -19.77
CA GLU A 37 25.98 -2.83 -20.26
C GLU A 37 25.03 -3.20 -19.10
N ARG A 38 24.67 -2.22 -18.28
CA ARG A 38 23.57 -2.40 -17.33
C ARG A 38 22.32 -2.73 -18.12
N HIS A 39 21.80 -3.91 -17.92
CA HIS A 39 20.58 -4.33 -18.59
C HIS A 39 19.43 -3.47 -18.09
N ILE A 40 18.78 -2.72 -18.98
CA ILE A 40 17.65 -1.84 -18.67
C ILE A 40 16.41 -2.44 -19.31
N LEU A 41 15.38 -2.64 -18.51
CA LEU A 41 14.08 -3.12 -18.94
C LEU A 41 13.02 -2.01 -18.79
N PRO A 42 11.96 -2.03 -19.61
CA PRO A 42 10.78 -1.21 -19.35
C PRO A 42 10.20 -1.55 -17.97
N ALA A 43 9.65 -0.57 -17.28
CA ALA A 43 9.04 -0.81 -15.98
C ALA A 43 7.80 -1.71 -16.13
N ASP A 44 7.77 -2.77 -15.32
CA ASP A 44 6.60 -3.60 -15.14
C ASP A 44 5.56 -2.81 -14.31
N PRO A 45 4.30 -2.64 -14.78
CA PRO A 45 3.25 -1.94 -14.04
C PRO A 45 3.00 -2.49 -12.63
N ASP A 46 3.17 -3.81 -12.44
CA ASP A 46 2.90 -4.50 -11.17
C ASP A 46 4.02 -4.33 -10.13
N VAL A 47 5.20 -3.88 -10.56
CA VAL A 47 6.30 -3.54 -9.65
C VAL A 47 6.13 -2.11 -9.17
N LYS A 48 6.10 -1.88 -7.86
CA LYS A 48 6.03 -0.52 -7.29
C LYS A 48 7.25 0.32 -7.67
N ASN A 49 7.05 1.62 -7.84
CA ASN A 49 8.17 2.54 -8.03
C ASN A 49 9.09 2.53 -6.79
N PHE A 50 10.37 2.70 -7.01
CA PHE A 50 11.42 2.63 -5.97
C PHE A 50 11.42 1.28 -5.24
N SER A 51 11.35 0.19 -6.01
CA SER A 51 11.35 -1.16 -5.46
C SER A 51 12.27 -2.09 -6.25
N TYR A 52 12.88 -3.01 -5.54
CA TYR A 52 13.59 -4.13 -6.16
C TYR A 52 12.60 -5.14 -6.73
N THR A 53 13.00 -5.79 -7.80
CA THR A 53 12.31 -6.94 -8.38
C THR A 53 13.32 -7.95 -8.89
N VAL A 54 12.86 -9.18 -9.15
CA VAL A 54 13.68 -10.25 -9.70
C VAL A 54 13.09 -10.69 -11.03
N VAL A 55 13.87 -10.58 -12.10
CA VAL A 55 13.51 -11.03 -13.44
C VAL A 55 14.57 -12.00 -13.93
N ASP A 56 14.18 -13.20 -14.32
CA ASP A 56 15.07 -14.28 -14.78
C ASP A 56 16.25 -14.56 -13.83
N GLY A 57 16.00 -14.43 -12.53
CA GLY A 57 16.99 -14.65 -11.48
C GLY A 57 17.93 -13.47 -11.25
N GLU A 58 17.84 -12.37 -11.99
CA GLU A 58 18.61 -11.15 -11.80
C GLU A 58 17.81 -10.09 -11.04
N VAL A 59 18.51 -9.28 -10.24
CA VAL A 59 17.90 -8.21 -9.45
C VAL A 59 17.85 -6.93 -10.25
N TYR A 60 16.68 -6.32 -10.30
CA TYR A 60 16.44 -5.01 -10.90
C TYR A 60 15.87 -4.05 -9.87
N TYR A 61 16.16 -2.78 -10.03
CA TYR A 61 15.56 -1.70 -9.26
C TYR A 61 14.71 -0.83 -10.17
N ARG A 62 13.41 -0.67 -9.83
CA ARG A 62 12.51 0.18 -10.59
C ARG A 62 12.62 1.62 -10.13
N GLU A 63 12.91 2.49 -11.09
CA GLU A 63 12.83 3.92 -10.93
C GLU A 63 12.06 4.53 -12.11
N ASN A 64 10.88 5.07 -11.79
CA ASN A 64 9.96 5.62 -12.79
C ASN A 64 9.54 4.61 -13.88
N SER A 65 9.89 4.88 -15.11
CA SER A 65 9.48 4.08 -16.28
C SER A 65 10.46 2.97 -16.66
N VAL A 66 11.51 2.76 -15.89
CA VAL A 66 12.55 1.78 -16.19
C VAL A 66 12.90 0.92 -14.97
N MET A 67 13.42 -0.27 -15.26
CA MET A 67 14.04 -1.16 -14.30
C MET A 67 15.48 -1.38 -14.71
N THR A 68 16.42 -1.01 -13.85
CA THR A 68 17.85 -1.13 -14.11
C THR A 68 18.41 -2.31 -13.32
N GLN A 69 19.15 -3.18 -13.98
CA GLN A 69 19.82 -4.30 -13.32
C GLN A 69 20.81 -3.80 -12.27
N VAL A 70 20.79 -4.42 -11.11
CA VAL A 70 21.69 -4.08 -10.01
C VAL A 70 22.73 -5.17 -9.86
N GLU A 71 23.98 -4.82 -10.05
CA GLU A 71 25.09 -5.75 -9.84
C GLU A 71 25.31 -5.98 -8.35
N LEU A 72 25.14 -7.20 -7.93
CA LEU A 72 25.28 -7.63 -6.55
C LEU A 72 26.15 -8.87 -6.48
N SER A 73 26.90 -9.03 -5.40
CA SER A 73 27.53 -10.31 -5.08
C SER A 73 26.45 -11.38 -4.84
N ASP A 74 26.77 -12.65 -5.04
CA ASP A 74 25.82 -13.77 -4.86
C ASP A 74 25.11 -13.73 -3.49
N THR A 75 25.85 -13.39 -2.44
CA THR A 75 25.27 -13.26 -1.08
C THR A 75 24.31 -12.06 -0.98
N ALA A 76 24.66 -10.92 -1.57
CA ALA A 76 23.81 -9.73 -1.58
C ALA A 76 22.56 -9.96 -2.46
N LYS A 77 22.73 -10.57 -3.62
CA LYS A 77 21.66 -10.99 -4.52
C LYS A 77 20.68 -11.93 -3.80
N GLY A 78 21.19 -12.94 -3.11
CA GLY A 78 20.34 -13.87 -2.35
C GLY A 78 19.57 -13.18 -1.20
N ARG A 79 20.17 -12.15 -0.53
CA ARG A 79 19.48 -11.35 0.47
C ARG A 79 18.33 -10.54 -0.14
N VAL A 80 18.60 -9.81 -1.22
CA VAL A 80 17.60 -8.99 -1.91
C VAL A 80 16.47 -9.86 -2.46
N THR A 81 16.81 -10.98 -3.10
CA THR A 81 15.82 -11.94 -3.63
C THR A 81 14.90 -12.47 -2.52
N GLY A 82 15.46 -12.86 -1.38
CA GLY A 82 14.67 -13.35 -0.25
C GLY A 82 13.77 -12.26 0.36
N MET A 83 14.24 -11.00 0.42
CA MET A 83 13.41 -9.88 0.89
C MET A 83 12.31 -9.52 -0.10
N VAL A 84 12.56 -9.61 -1.41
CA VAL A 84 11.53 -9.46 -2.45
C VAL A 84 10.47 -10.54 -2.33
N GLU A 85 10.86 -11.80 -2.12
CA GLU A 85 9.94 -12.91 -1.89
C GLU A 85 9.07 -12.68 -0.64
N LEU A 86 9.68 -12.32 0.48
CA LEU A 86 8.95 -12.01 1.71
C LEU A 86 7.94 -10.87 1.49
N ARG A 87 8.34 -9.81 0.79
CA ARG A 87 7.44 -8.69 0.45
C ARG A 87 6.24 -9.15 -0.37
N GLN A 88 6.44 -10.02 -1.35
CA GLN A 88 5.36 -10.55 -2.18
C GLN A 88 4.35 -11.34 -1.33
N ILE A 89 4.82 -12.20 -0.42
CA ILE A 89 3.96 -12.98 0.48
C ILE A 89 3.22 -12.05 1.45
N VAL A 90 3.88 -11.03 1.99
CA VAL A 90 3.23 -10.04 2.88
C VAL A 90 2.15 -9.26 2.15
N ASN A 91 2.42 -8.81 0.92
CA ASN A 91 1.42 -8.11 0.12
C ASN A 91 0.23 -9.02 -0.23
N GLU A 92 0.47 -10.28 -0.58
CA GLU A 92 -0.58 -11.30 -0.78
C GLU A 92 -1.44 -11.46 0.47
N LEU A 93 -0.80 -11.56 1.64
CA LEU A 93 -1.51 -11.70 2.92
C LEU A 93 -2.32 -10.44 3.29
N ILE A 94 -1.82 -9.25 2.99
CA ILE A 94 -2.54 -7.98 3.18
C ILE A 94 -3.76 -7.94 2.25
N ASP A 95 -3.59 -8.28 0.98
CA ASP A 95 -4.67 -8.29 -0.01
C ASP A 95 -5.77 -9.27 0.38
N GLN A 96 -5.43 -10.50 0.77
CA GLN A 96 -6.38 -11.50 1.24
C GLN A 96 -7.18 -11.01 2.45
N GLN A 97 -6.54 -10.32 3.40
CA GLN A 97 -7.21 -9.79 4.58
C GLN A 97 -8.13 -8.60 4.26
N LEU A 98 -7.72 -7.73 3.34
CA LEU A 98 -8.52 -6.58 2.89
C LEU A 98 -9.76 -7.02 2.10
N ASN A 99 -9.63 -8.05 1.28
CA ASN A 99 -10.70 -8.57 0.43
C ASN A 99 -11.50 -9.72 1.07
N ASP A 100 -11.37 -9.89 2.39
CA ASP A 100 -12.11 -10.86 3.20
C ASP A 100 -12.07 -12.31 2.69
N TYR A 101 -10.89 -12.75 2.28
CA TYR A 101 -10.66 -14.13 1.88
C TYR A 101 -10.94 -15.10 3.06
N PRO A 102 -11.28 -16.36 2.76
CA PRO A 102 -11.49 -17.38 3.78
C PRO A 102 -10.29 -17.52 4.72
N ASP A 103 -10.55 -17.76 6.01
CA ASP A 103 -9.49 -17.93 7.01
C ASP A 103 -8.52 -19.08 6.68
N ALA A 104 -8.96 -20.07 5.91
CA ALA A 104 -8.11 -21.16 5.45
C ALA A 104 -7.02 -20.68 4.49
N ASP A 105 -7.36 -19.76 3.57
CA ASP A 105 -6.42 -19.20 2.59
C ASP A 105 -5.43 -18.27 3.30
N ILE A 106 -5.92 -17.41 4.19
CA ILE A 106 -5.10 -16.54 5.03
C ILE A 106 -4.09 -17.36 5.83
N LYS A 107 -4.55 -18.46 6.44
CA LYS A 107 -3.68 -19.36 7.22
C LYS A 107 -2.62 -20.03 6.36
N ALA A 108 -2.97 -20.48 5.17
CA ALA A 108 -2.00 -21.05 4.22
C ALA A 108 -0.91 -20.03 3.84
N THR A 109 -1.28 -18.78 3.58
CA THR A 109 -0.32 -17.71 3.29
C THR A 109 0.53 -17.34 4.51
N GLN A 110 -0.03 -17.40 5.72
CA GLN A 110 0.74 -17.25 6.96
C GLN A 110 1.77 -18.36 7.16
N GLU A 111 1.44 -19.61 6.85
CA GLU A 111 2.38 -20.74 6.89
C GLU A 111 3.50 -20.56 5.86
N LYS A 112 3.16 -20.12 4.64
CA LYS A 112 4.13 -19.75 3.60
C LYS A 112 5.07 -18.63 4.08
N LEU A 113 4.52 -17.57 4.69
CA LEU A 113 5.30 -16.47 5.25
C LEU A 113 6.25 -16.94 6.35
N ASN A 114 5.77 -17.78 7.27
CA ASN A 114 6.60 -18.35 8.33
C ASN A 114 7.77 -19.14 7.77
N THR A 115 7.51 -20.01 6.80
CA THR A 115 8.54 -20.85 6.17
C THR A 115 9.59 -20.00 5.45
N ALA A 116 9.17 -19.03 4.66
CA ALA A 116 10.09 -18.14 3.94
C ALA A 116 10.92 -17.28 4.91
N TYR A 117 10.28 -16.73 5.96
CA TYR A 117 10.97 -15.93 6.97
C TYR A 117 12.00 -16.76 7.75
N ASP A 118 11.66 -17.98 8.18
CA ASP A 118 12.57 -18.84 8.94
C ASP A 118 13.78 -19.27 8.08
N ALA A 119 13.55 -19.57 6.80
CA ALA A 119 14.62 -19.86 5.85
C ALA A 119 15.52 -18.63 5.61
N PHE A 120 14.92 -17.45 5.44
CA PHE A 120 15.67 -16.21 5.27
C PHE A 120 16.50 -15.87 6.50
N SER A 121 15.89 -15.84 7.68
CA SER A 121 16.54 -15.43 8.92
C SER A 121 17.64 -16.39 9.35
N ALA A 122 17.47 -17.68 9.13
CA ALA A 122 18.50 -18.67 9.39
C ALA A 122 19.76 -18.47 8.52
N LYS A 123 19.59 -18.00 7.29
CA LYS A 123 20.70 -17.81 6.34
C LYS A 123 21.32 -16.43 6.40
N TYR A 124 20.49 -15.40 6.59
CA TYR A 124 20.88 -14.01 6.37
C TYR A 124 20.75 -13.11 7.60
N GLY A 125 20.24 -13.64 8.72
CA GLY A 125 19.94 -12.86 9.92
C GLY A 125 18.61 -12.14 9.86
N LEU A 126 18.35 -11.27 10.83
CA LEU A 126 17.10 -10.53 10.94
C LEU A 126 16.92 -9.53 9.79
N LEU A 127 15.67 -9.25 9.42
CA LEU A 127 15.33 -8.21 8.42
C LEU A 127 15.86 -6.84 8.86
N ASN A 128 15.83 -6.56 10.18
CA ASN A 128 16.37 -5.36 10.78
C ASN A 128 17.89 -5.34 10.91
N ASP A 129 18.58 -6.42 10.54
CA ASP A 129 20.04 -6.43 10.57
C ASP A 129 20.63 -5.37 9.64
N ARG A 130 21.65 -4.65 10.11
CA ARG A 130 22.33 -3.58 9.38
C ARG A 130 22.79 -3.99 7.97
N LYS A 131 23.17 -5.28 7.79
CA LYS A 131 23.59 -5.79 6.47
C LYS A 131 22.41 -5.89 5.50
N ASN A 132 21.24 -6.30 5.98
CA ASN A 132 20.01 -6.36 5.19
C ASN A 132 19.49 -4.94 4.94
N GLY A 133 19.48 -4.08 5.95
CA GLY A 133 19.08 -2.68 5.82
C GLY A 133 19.84 -1.94 4.73
N ARG A 134 21.16 -1.98 4.75
CA ARG A 134 22.00 -1.30 3.76
C ARG A 134 21.74 -1.72 2.30
N LEU A 135 21.27 -2.94 2.10
CA LEU A 135 20.96 -3.46 0.76
C LEU A 135 19.55 -3.11 0.31
N PHE A 136 18.61 -2.93 1.24
CA PHE A 136 17.20 -2.85 0.94
C PHE A 136 16.52 -1.55 1.44
N GLU A 137 17.23 -0.66 2.13
CA GLU A 137 16.66 0.59 2.67
C GLU A 137 16.08 1.53 1.61
N GLN A 138 16.51 1.40 0.35
CA GLN A 138 15.96 2.15 -0.77
C GLN A 138 14.66 1.59 -1.31
N ASP A 139 14.28 0.36 -0.92
CA ASP A 139 13.01 -0.24 -1.34
C ASP A 139 11.85 0.39 -0.59
N SER A 140 10.81 0.79 -1.32
CA SER A 140 9.60 1.42 -0.77
C SER A 140 8.89 0.58 0.30
N SER A 141 9.15 -0.72 0.34
CA SER A 141 8.56 -1.67 1.30
C SER A 141 9.53 -2.08 2.42
N TYR A 142 10.71 -1.46 2.53
CA TYR A 142 11.69 -1.83 3.55
C TYR A 142 11.13 -1.80 4.97
N TYR A 143 10.45 -0.73 5.33
CA TYR A 143 9.87 -0.58 6.68
C TYR A 143 8.71 -1.55 6.93
N LEU A 144 7.97 -1.93 5.89
CA LEU A 144 6.96 -2.98 6.00
C LEU A 144 7.60 -4.32 6.40
N LEU A 145 8.72 -4.67 5.77
CA LEU A 145 9.46 -5.88 6.12
C LEU A 145 10.07 -5.80 7.53
N CYS A 146 10.64 -4.66 7.91
CA CYS A 146 11.17 -4.44 9.26
C CYS A 146 10.09 -4.61 10.34
N SER A 147 8.83 -4.25 10.05
CA SER A 147 7.70 -4.39 10.98
C SER A 147 7.29 -5.83 11.26
N LEU A 148 7.81 -6.80 10.52
CA LEU A 148 7.59 -8.23 10.77
C LEU A 148 8.33 -8.74 12.02
N GLU A 149 9.26 -7.97 12.55
CA GLU A 149 10.09 -8.32 13.70
C GLU A 149 9.83 -7.37 14.87
N ASN A 150 9.48 -7.92 16.03
CA ASN A 150 9.45 -7.19 17.28
C ASN A 150 10.80 -7.40 18.00
N LEU A 151 11.58 -6.36 18.09
CA LEU A 151 12.92 -6.41 18.70
C LEU A 151 12.89 -5.96 20.16
N ASP A 152 13.85 -6.47 20.95
CA ASP A 152 14.13 -5.95 22.29
C ASP A 152 15.05 -4.69 22.23
N GLU A 153 15.33 -4.09 23.37
CA GLU A 153 16.19 -2.91 23.49
C GLU A 153 17.63 -3.14 23.00
N GLN A 154 18.05 -4.39 22.90
CA GLN A 154 19.36 -4.80 22.41
C GLN A 154 19.33 -5.17 20.92
N GLY A 155 18.19 -5.01 20.23
CA GLY A 155 18.04 -5.34 18.82
C GLY A 155 17.93 -6.83 18.51
N ARG A 156 17.62 -7.69 19.50
CA ARG A 156 17.39 -9.12 19.31
C ARG A 156 15.92 -9.40 19.07
N LEU A 157 15.62 -10.42 18.31
CA LEU A 157 14.24 -10.83 18.05
C LEU A 157 13.54 -11.25 19.35
N LYS A 158 12.55 -10.49 19.77
CA LYS A 158 11.66 -10.81 20.88
C LYS A 158 10.51 -11.71 20.43
N SER A 159 9.90 -11.39 19.28
CA SER A 159 8.83 -12.18 18.66
C SER A 159 8.64 -11.77 17.22
N LYS A 160 8.05 -12.66 16.40
CA LYS A 160 7.50 -12.29 15.10
C LYS A 160 6.24 -11.41 15.30
N ALA A 161 5.92 -10.57 14.32
CA ALA A 161 4.70 -9.75 14.34
C ALA A 161 3.42 -10.62 14.36
N ALA A 162 2.31 -10.04 14.82
CA ALA A 162 1.03 -10.75 14.91
C ALA A 162 0.52 -11.29 13.57
N MET A 163 0.90 -10.64 12.46
CA MET A 163 0.57 -11.03 11.09
C MET A 163 0.91 -12.49 10.76
N PHE A 164 1.95 -13.06 11.36
CA PHE A 164 2.36 -14.44 11.15
C PHE A 164 1.36 -15.50 11.66
N THR A 165 0.46 -15.11 12.57
CA THR A 165 -0.42 -16.07 13.25
C THR A 165 -1.86 -15.61 13.39
N LYS A 166 -2.13 -14.32 13.17
CA LYS A 166 -3.45 -13.72 13.38
C LYS A 166 -3.84 -12.88 12.17
N ARG A 167 -5.16 -12.78 11.95
CA ARG A 167 -5.71 -11.76 11.07
C ARG A 167 -5.49 -10.39 11.73
N THR A 168 -4.80 -9.48 11.07
CA THR A 168 -4.43 -8.15 11.59
C THR A 168 -5.21 -7.02 10.93
N ILE A 169 -5.77 -7.29 9.76
CA ILE A 169 -6.58 -6.35 8.99
C ILE A 169 -8.00 -6.94 8.90
N ARG A 170 -8.99 -6.11 9.21
CA ARG A 170 -10.40 -6.43 8.97
C ARG A 170 -10.89 -5.54 7.85
N PRO A 171 -11.62 -6.09 6.86
CA PRO A 171 -12.26 -5.26 5.85
C PRO A 171 -13.23 -4.28 6.55
N GLU A 172 -13.36 -3.10 6.00
CA GLU A 172 -14.39 -2.16 6.43
C GLU A 172 -15.76 -2.79 6.14
N CYS A 173 -16.43 -3.29 7.18
CA CYS A 173 -17.83 -3.67 7.07
C CYS A 173 -18.64 -2.38 7.01
N THR A 174 -19.07 -1.98 5.82
CA THR A 174 -20.15 -1.00 5.69
C THR A 174 -21.40 -1.59 6.32
N VAL A 175 -21.87 -0.98 7.39
CA VAL A 175 -23.13 -1.37 8.03
C VAL A 175 -24.27 -0.97 7.11
N THR A 176 -24.95 -1.97 6.54
CA THR A 176 -26.06 -1.73 5.59
C THR A 176 -27.43 -1.77 6.26
N ASN A 177 -27.53 -2.33 7.46
CA ASN A 177 -28.78 -2.44 8.21
C ASN A 177 -28.49 -2.42 9.71
N VAL A 178 -29.38 -1.82 10.48
CA VAL A 178 -29.35 -1.76 11.95
C VAL A 178 -30.76 -1.93 12.51
N ASP A 179 -30.85 -2.38 13.77
CA ASP A 179 -32.13 -2.67 14.41
C ASP A 179 -32.70 -1.50 15.21
N THR A 180 -31.84 -0.59 15.67
CA THR A 180 -32.23 0.51 16.57
C THR A 180 -31.79 1.90 16.08
N PRO A 181 -32.57 2.97 16.37
CA PRO A 181 -32.15 4.35 16.07
C PRO A 181 -30.84 4.77 16.71
N THR A 182 -30.49 4.22 17.87
CA THR A 182 -29.21 4.48 18.55
C THR A 182 -28.04 3.89 17.76
N GLU A 183 -28.17 2.70 17.19
CA GLU A 183 -27.18 2.11 16.31
C GLU A 183 -27.08 2.89 15.01
N ALA A 184 -28.21 3.27 14.39
CA ALA A 184 -28.24 4.12 13.20
C ALA A 184 -27.52 5.45 13.42
N LEU A 185 -27.70 6.07 14.60
CA LEU A 185 -27.01 7.29 15.00
C LEU A 185 -25.50 7.08 15.10
N ALA A 186 -25.07 5.99 15.75
CA ALA A 186 -23.65 5.67 15.89
C ALA A 186 -22.97 5.47 14.53
N VAL A 187 -23.63 4.74 13.61
CA VAL A 187 -23.14 4.54 12.24
C VAL A 187 -23.11 5.88 11.47
N SER A 188 -24.19 6.69 11.57
CA SER A 188 -24.27 7.98 10.90
C SER A 188 -23.15 8.94 11.35
N ILE A 189 -22.86 8.99 12.65
CA ILE A 189 -21.75 9.82 13.17
C ILE A 189 -20.40 9.25 12.74
N GLY A 190 -20.24 7.92 12.79
CA GLY A 190 -18.99 7.25 12.41
C GLY A 190 -18.62 7.42 10.92
N GLU A 191 -19.59 7.29 10.02
CA GLU A 191 -19.36 7.32 8.58
C GLU A 191 -19.52 8.70 7.94
N ARG A 192 -20.48 9.51 8.45
CA ARG A 192 -20.81 10.83 7.87
C ARG A 192 -20.42 12.02 8.72
N GLY A 193 -19.95 11.79 9.94
CA GLY A 193 -19.52 12.83 10.88
C GLY A 193 -20.66 13.71 11.38
N ARG A 194 -21.93 13.33 11.16
CA ARG A 194 -23.13 14.11 11.53
C ARG A 194 -24.36 13.23 11.72
N VAL A 195 -25.39 13.80 12.32
CA VAL A 195 -26.74 13.19 12.36
C VAL A 195 -27.39 13.36 10.99
N ASP A 196 -27.49 12.29 10.21
CA ASP A 196 -28.09 12.25 8.88
C ASP A 196 -29.36 11.40 8.92
N LEU A 197 -30.50 12.04 9.20
CA LEU A 197 -31.79 11.34 9.37
C LEU A 197 -32.20 10.52 8.14
N PRO A 198 -32.04 10.99 6.89
CA PRO A 198 -32.28 10.16 5.72
C PRO A 198 -31.45 8.87 5.70
N TYR A 199 -30.16 8.96 5.96
CA TYR A 199 -29.27 7.82 6.03
C TYR A 199 -29.63 6.84 7.17
N MET A 200 -29.95 7.38 8.35
CA MET A 200 -30.39 6.58 9.49
C MET A 200 -31.70 5.83 9.19
N ALA A 201 -32.64 6.47 8.46
CA ALA A 201 -33.88 5.84 8.04
C ALA A 201 -33.66 4.73 7.00
N GLU A 202 -32.68 4.88 6.10
CA GLU A 202 -32.26 3.82 5.18
C GLU A 202 -31.68 2.63 5.92
N LEU A 203 -30.77 2.86 6.87
CA LEU A 203 -30.18 1.81 7.71
C LEU A 203 -31.22 1.04 8.52
N LEU A 204 -32.29 1.71 8.99
CA LEU A 204 -33.39 1.09 9.73
C LEU A 204 -34.43 0.41 8.84
N GLY A 205 -34.29 0.49 7.50
CA GLY A 205 -35.27 -0.03 6.57
C GLY A 205 -36.62 0.68 6.61
N THR A 206 -36.68 1.90 7.16
CA THR A 206 -37.89 2.73 7.31
C THR A 206 -37.69 4.11 6.67
N PRO A 207 -37.47 4.19 5.35
CA PRO A 207 -37.20 5.44 4.68
C PRO A 207 -38.38 6.43 4.87
N GLY A 208 -38.05 7.64 5.35
CA GLY A 208 -39.05 8.70 5.57
C GLY A 208 -39.65 8.77 6.97
N ASP A 209 -39.42 7.79 7.84
CA ASP A 209 -39.96 7.77 9.23
C ASP A 209 -39.03 8.53 10.21
N TYR A 210 -38.84 9.81 9.94
CA TYR A 210 -37.95 10.66 10.77
C TYR A 210 -38.54 11.00 12.13
N GLU A 211 -39.89 11.02 12.25
CA GLU A 211 -40.56 11.34 13.51
C GLU A 211 -40.30 10.26 14.56
N ARG A 212 -40.35 8.99 14.16
CA ARG A 212 -40.02 7.88 15.04
C ARG A 212 -38.55 7.96 15.50
N ILE A 213 -37.61 8.16 14.56
CA ILE A 213 -36.19 8.25 14.87
C ILE A 213 -35.91 9.38 15.87
N THR A 214 -36.45 10.56 15.61
CA THR A 214 -36.25 11.74 16.48
C THR A 214 -36.91 11.58 17.84
N SER A 215 -38.08 10.94 17.90
CA SER A 215 -38.79 10.63 19.16
C SER A 215 -38.01 9.67 20.04
N GLU A 216 -37.50 8.58 19.45
CA GLU A 216 -36.72 7.57 20.18
C GLU A 216 -35.34 8.09 20.62
N LEU A 217 -34.78 9.06 19.90
CA LEU A 217 -33.51 9.73 20.23
C LEU A 217 -33.71 11.04 20.99
N SER A 218 -34.89 11.28 21.54
CA SER A 218 -35.17 12.47 22.33
C SER A 218 -34.21 12.57 23.52
N GLY A 219 -33.56 13.74 23.68
CA GLY A 219 -32.55 13.99 24.71
C GLY A 219 -31.11 13.55 24.30
N VAL A 220 -30.96 12.89 23.14
CA VAL A 220 -29.65 12.51 22.58
C VAL A 220 -29.29 13.39 21.41
N ILE A 221 -30.25 13.68 20.53
CA ILE A 221 -30.10 14.60 19.41
C ILE A 221 -30.98 15.84 19.61
N PHE A 222 -30.53 16.97 19.12
CA PHE A 222 -31.23 18.25 19.20
C PHE A 222 -31.30 18.89 17.81
N LYS A 223 -32.43 19.51 17.52
CA LYS A 223 -32.57 20.30 16.29
C LYS A 223 -31.89 21.65 16.49
N ASP A 224 -31.01 22.00 15.56
CA ASP A 224 -30.44 23.33 15.49
C ASP A 224 -31.54 24.33 15.12
N PRO A 225 -31.65 25.51 15.82
CA PRO A 225 -32.72 26.48 15.61
C PRO A 225 -32.71 27.12 14.23
#